data_b9c7c714bf1d8d18b26f01e049c6d96c
#
_entry.id   b9c7c714bf1d8d18b26f01e049c6d96c
#
_cell.length_a   1.000
_cell.length_b   1.000
_cell.length_c   1.000
_cell.angle_alpha   90.00
_cell.angle_beta   90.00
_cell.angle_gamma   90.00
#
_symmetry.space_group_name_H-M   'P 1'
#
loop_
_entity.id
_entity.type
_entity.pdbx_description
1 polymer ?
#
loop_
_entity_poly.entity_id
_entity_poly.type
_entity_poly.pdbx_seq_one_letter_code
_entity_poly.pdbx_strand_id
1 'polypeptide(L)'
;MIMDDNLALFNQINSLSYWLLKESDYKSSVTLDATDDSYFISIKNGIESIYKHHIENFSKKDARFLTFELSSIVNHLLHIKRSLQERQPVAS
;
A
#
# COMPACT_ATOMS: atom_id res chain seq x y z
N MET A 1 -18.81 0.04 19.08
CA MET A 1 -17.38 0.20 18.82
C MET A 1 -17.21 0.94 17.50
N ILE A 2 -16.51 2.05 17.54
CA ILE A 2 -16.26 2.85 16.34
C ILE A 2 -15.07 2.21 15.62
N MET A 3 -15.29 1.83 14.36
CA MET A 3 -14.20 1.28 13.57
C MET A 3 -13.23 2.41 13.21
N ASP A 4 -11.97 2.18 13.46
CA ASP A 4 -10.93 3.13 13.09
C ASP A 4 -10.79 3.14 11.57
N ASP A 5 -11.00 4.30 10.94
CA ASP A 5 -10.87 4.44 9.49
C ASP A 5 -9.47 4.08 9.02
N ASN A 6 -8.47 4.35 9.84
CA ASN A 6 -7.08 4.03 9.52
C ASN A 6 -6.87 2.52 9.48
N LEU A 7 -7.54 1.77 10.35
CA LEU A 7 -7.46 0.31 10.32
C LEU A 7 -8.00 -0.24 9.00
N ALA A 8 -9.11 0.31 8.53
CA ALA A 8 -9.68 -0.10 7.24
C ALA A 8 -8.70 0.17 6.10
N LEU A 9 -8.00 1.30 6.14
CA LEU A 9 -7.00 1.65 5.12
C LEU A 9 -5.81 0.69 5.17
N PHE A 10 -5.34 0.34 6.37
CA PHE A 10 -4.29 -0.67 6.53
C PHE A 10 -4.68 -1.99 5.90
N ASN A 11 -5.92 -2.40 6.13
CA ASN A 11 -6.41 -3.66 5.58
C ASN A 11 -6.46 -3.62 4.07
N GLN A 12 -6.85 -2.47 3.50
CA GLN A 12 -6.85 -2.30 2.05
C GLN A 12 -5.44 -2.37 1.47
N ILE A 13 -4.47 -1.73 2.13
CA ILE A 13 -3.09 -1.76 1.68
C ILE A 13 -2.57 -3.20 1.68
N ASN A 14 -2.83 -3.94 2.74
CA ASN A 14 -2.41 -5.33 2.83
C ASN A 14 -3.07 -6.19 1.74
N SER A 15 -4.36 -5.99 1.51
CA SER A 15 -5.10 -6.75 0.49
C SER A 15 -4.57 -6.45 -0.91
N LEU A 16 -4.30 -5.20 -1.22
CA LEU A 16 -3.76 -4.80 -2.52
C LEU A 16 -2.35 -5.32 -2.71
N SER A 17 -1.53 -5.27 -1.67
CA SER A 17 -0.17 -5.83 -1.73
C SER A 17 -0.21 -7.33 -1.97
N TYR A 18 -1.12 -8.03 -1.31
CA TYR A 18 -1.30 -9.46 -1.52
C TYR A 18 -1.73 -9.75 -2.96
N TRP A 19 -2.66 -8.96 -3.49
CA TRP A 19 -3.08 -9.11 -4.88
C TRP A 19 -1.90 -8.96 -5.84
N LEU A 20 -1.05 -7.96 -5.62
CA LEU A 20 0.14 -7.75 -6.45
C LEU A 20 1.07 -8.96 -6.40
N LEU A 21 1.25 -9.52 -5.21
CA LEU A 21 2.10 -10.70 -5.04
C LEU A 21 1.58 -11.90 -5.83
N LYS A 22 0.27 -12.10 -5.81
CA LYS A 22 -0.34 -13.29 -6.43
C LYS A 22 -0.59 -13.13 -7.91
N GLU A 23 -0.96 -11.93 -8.35
CA GLU A 23 -1.49 -11.72 -9.69
C GLU A 23 -0.54 -10.96 -10.62
N SER A 24 0.67 -10.65 -10.14
CA SER A 24 1.62 -9.88 -10.96
C SER A 24 3.04 -10.25 -10.62
N ASP A 25 3.98 -9.73 -11.42
CA ASP A 25 5.42 -9.87 -11.17
C ASP A 25 5.94 -8.76 -10.24
N TYR A 26 5.09 -7.84 -9.85
CA TYR A 26 5.47 -6.78 -8.94
C TYR A 26 5.62 -7.35 -7.53
N LYS A 27 6.63 -6.86 -6.83
CA LYS A 27 6.89 -7.28 -5.45
C LYS A 27 6.61 -6.11 -4.52
N SER A 28 5.69 -6.29 -3.61
CA SER A 28 5.40 -5.27 -2.60
C SER A 28 5.93 -5.71 -1.25
N SER A 29 6.40 -4.73 -0.48
CA SER A 29 6.87 -4.92 0.87
C SER A 29 6.17 -3.90 1.75
N VAL A 30 5.48 -4.36 2.79
CA VAL A 30 4.79 -3.50 3.73
C VAL A 30 5.31 -3.82 5.11
N THR A 31 5.85 -2.82 5.79
CA THR A 31 6.47 -3.01 7.10
C THR A 31 5.97 -1.97 8.08
N LEU A 32 5.37 -2.43 9.17
CA LEU A 32 5.10 -1.61 10.33
C LEU A 32 6.17 -1.94 11.36
N ASP A 33 7.10 -1.01 11.57
CA ASP A 33 8.21 -1.23 12.49
C ASP A 33 7.92 -0.52 13.80
N ALA A 34 7.57 -1.30 14.81
CA ALA A 34 7.23 -0.74 16.12
C ALA A 34 8.45 -0.18 16.83
N THR A 35 9.63 -0.70 16.55
CA THR A 35 10.87 -0.24 17.17
C THR A 35 11.21 1.18 16.72
N ASP A 36 11.11 1.42 15.41
CA ASP A 36 11.38 2.73 14.84
C ASP A 36 10.14 3.62 14.78
N ASP A 37 8.98 3.09 15.13
CA ASP A 37 7.70 3.79 15.02
C ASP A 37 7.49 4.31 13.60
N SER A 38 7.64 3.43 12.63
CA SER A 38 7.55 3.80 11.23
C SER A 38 6.69 2.82 10.45
N TYR A 39 6.16 3.31 9.33
CA TYR A 39 5.41 2.49 8.38
C TYR A 39 5.98 2.72 7.00
N PHE A 40 6.33 1.64 6.33
CA PHE A 40 7.01 1.72 5.04
C PHE A 40 6.36 0.78 4.04
N ILE A 41 6.15 1.27 2.83
CA ILE A 41 5.69 0.45 1.72
C ILE A 41 6.60 0.67 0.52
N SER A 42 6.92 -0.41 -0.17
CA SER A 42 7.77 -0.38 -1.36
C SER A 42 7.22 -1.34 -2.40
N ILE A 43 7.15 -0.91 -3.64
CA ILE A 43 6.72 -1.75 -4.75
C ILE A 43 7.80 -1.71 -5.82
N LYS A 44 8.24 -2.89 -6.24
CA LYS A 44 9.30 -3.04 -7.25
C LYS A 44 8.86 -3.95 -8.37
N ASN A 45 9.39 -3.68 -9.54
CA ASN A 45 9.31 -4.58 -10.70
C ASN A 45 10.73 -4.95 -11.07
N GLY A 46 11.19 -6.12 -10.62
CA GLY A 46 12.59 -6.49 -10.75
C GLY A 46 13.45 -5.57 -9.90
N ILE A 47 14.43 -4.92 -10.51
CA ILE A 47 15.29 -3.96 -9.81
C ILE A 47 14.73 -2.54 -9.81
N GLU A 48 13.67 -2.31 -10.58
CA GLU A 48 13.08 -0.98 -10.70
C GLU A 48 12.12 -0.70 -9.56
N SER A 49 12.30 0.45 -8.89
CA SER A 49 11.38 0.89 -7.85
C SER A 49 10.22 1.63 -8.51
N ILE A 50 9.01 1.10 -8.31
CA ILE A 50 7.79 1.69 -8.87
C ILE A 50 7.20 2.71 -7.92
N TYR A 51 7.23 2.41 -6.62
CA TYR A 51 6.60 3.27 -5.62
C TYR A 51 7.22 3.01 -4.26
N LYS A 52 7.45 4.07 -3.50
CA LYS A 52 7.89 3.99 -2.11
C LYS A 52 7.16 5.04 -1.29
N HIS A 53 6.84 4.70 -0.06
CA HIS A 53 6.27 5.66 0.88
C HIS A 53 6.71 5.29 2.28
N HIS A 54 7.18 6.28 3.03
CA HIS A 54 7.68 6.06 4.39
C HIS A 54 7.06 7.10 5.32
N ILE A 55 6.46 6.64 6.41
CA ILE A 55 5.88 7.50 7.43
C ILE A 55 6.66 7.31 8.71
N GLU A 56 7.39 8.33 9.14
CA GLU A 56 8.15 8.32 10.39
C GLU A 56 7.26 8.82 11.53
N ASN A 57 7.60 8.42 12.76
CA ASN A 57 6.85 8.79 13.96
C ASN A 57 5.36 8.47 13.80
N PHE A 58 5.09 7.30 13.32
CA PHE A 58 3.77 6.88 12.87
C PHE A 58 2.72 7.00 13.96
N SER A 59 3.03 6.53 15.18
CA SER A 59 2.06 6.55 16.28
C SER A 59 1.77 7.95 16.80
N LYS A 60 2.62 8.91 16.47
CA LYS A 60 2.50 10.30 16.94
C LYS A 60 1.82 11.21 15.94
N LYS A 61 1.49 10.69 14.75
CA LYS A 61 0.83 11.49 13.74
C LYS A 61 -0.64 11.69 14.07
N ASP A 62 -1.15 12.86 13.73
CA ASP A 62 -2.58 13.16 13.83
C ASP A 62 -3.37 12.17 12.97
N ALA A 63 -4.52 11.74 13.48
CA ALA A 63 -5.37 10.78 12.77
C ALA A 63 -5.76 11.27 11.37
N ARG A 64 -6.01 12.56 11.21
CA ARG A 64 -6.34 13.13 9.90
C ARG A 64 -5.16 13.04 8.92
N PHE A 65 -3.97 13.29 9.44
CA PHE A 65 -2.76 13.17 8.63
C PHE A 65 -2.56 11.75 8.17
N LEU A 66 -2.73 10.79 9.08
CA LEU A 66 -2.59 9.37 8.73
C LEU A 66 -3.64 8.94 7.72
N THR A 67 -4.88 9.38 7.88
CA THR A 67 -5.94 9.07 6.93
C THR A 67 -5.56 9.56 5.53
N PHE A 68 -5.05 10.77 5.44
CA PHE A 68 -4.62 11.34 4.17
C PHE A 68 -3.48 10.53 3.55
N GLU A 69 -2.46 10.22 4.36
CA GLU A 69 -1.29 9.49 3.86
C GLU A 69 -1.64 8.05 3.45
N LEU A 70 -2.42 7.37 4.28
CA LEU A 70 -2.82 5.99 3.98
C LEU A 70 -3.75 5.93 2.77
N SER A 71 -4.65 6.90 2.63
CA SER A 71 -5.52 6.99 1.46
C SER A 71 -4.71 7.20 0.19
N SER A 72 -3.66 8.01 0.28
CA SER A 72 -2.77 8.23 -0.86
C SER A 72 -2.09 6.92 -1.29
N ILE A 73 -1.63 6.13 -0.32
CA ILE A 73 -1.03 4.82 -0.61
C ILE A 73 -2.06 3.91 -1.28
N VAL A 74 -3.27 3.83 -0.73
CA VAL A 74 -4.33 3.00 -1.30
C VAL A 74 -4.62 3.41 -2.75
N ASN A 75 -4.70 4.71 -3.00
CA ASN A 75 -4.98 5.22 -4.34
C ASN A 75 -3.87 4.85 -5.33
N HIS A 76 -2.61 4.92 -4.90
CA HIS A 76 -1.49 4.50 -5.74
C HIS A 76 -1.56 3.00 -6.06
N LEU A 77 -1.85 2.18 -5.06
CA LEU A 77 -1.94 0.74 -5.25
C LEU A 77 -3.11 0.38 -6.17
N LEU A 78 -4.25 1.06 -6.01
CA LEU A 78 -5.40 0.86 -6.90
C LEU A 78 -5.06 1.24 -8.33
N HIS A 79 -4.33 2.33 -8.51
CA HIS A 79 -3.90 2.76 -9.83
C HIS A 79 -3.00 1.71 -10.48
N ILE A 80 -2.03 1.18 -9.73
CA ILE A 80 -1.14 0.13 -10.23
C ILE A 80 -1.96 -1.10 -10.61
N LYS A 81 -2.87 -1.51 -9.74
CA LYS A 81 -3.72 -2.68 -9.99
C LYS A 81 -4.54 -2.51 -11.27
N ARG A 82 -5.19 -1.38 -11.43
CA ARG A 82 -5.98 -1.11 -12.64
C ARG A 82 -5.13 -1.13 -13.89
N SER A 83 -3.97 -0.51 -13.81
CA SER A 83 -3.03 -0.48 -14.93
C SER A 83 -2.62 -1.88 -15.36
N LEU A 84 -2.35 -2.76 -14.40
CA LEU A 84 -1.99 -4.14 -14.69
C LEU A 84 -3.17 -4.93 -15.26
N GLN A 85 -4.37 -4.70 -14.75
CA GLN A 85 -5.57 -5.37 -15.24
C GLN A 85 -5.88 -4.96 -16.68
N GLU A 86 -5.67 -3.69 -17.02
CA GLU A 86 -5.89 -3.19 -18.36
C GLU A 86 -4.89 -3.75 -19.37
N ARG A 87 -3.67 -4.08 -18.91
CA ARG A 87 -2.63 -4.64 -19.77
C ARG A 87 -2.79 -6.13 -20.01
N GLN A 88 -3.52 -6.81 -19.16
CA GLN A 88 -3.72 -8.24 -19.32
C GLN A 88 -4.61 -8.47 -20.53
N PRO A 89 -4.17 -9.34 -21.46
CA PRO A 89 -5.04 -9.70 -22.56
C PRO A 89 -6.31 -10.28 -21.98
N VAL A 90 -7.43 -9.74 -22.43
CA VAL A 90 -8.72 -10.29 -22.02
C VAL A 90 -8.75 -11.73 -22.47
N ALA A 91 -8.75 -12.64 -21.52
CA ALA A 91 -8.94 -14.04 -21.85
C ALA A 91 -10.37 -14.18 -22.36
N SER A 92 -10.48 -14.21 -23.61
CA SER A 92 -11.79 -14.42 -24.22
C SER A 92 -12.15 -15.89 -24.15
#